data_93ccd6321904403a8aca5eb8b2f0dfeb
#
_entry.id   93ccd6321904403a8aca5eb8b2f0dfeb
#
_cell.length_a   1.000
_cell.length_b   1.000
_cell.length_c   1.000
_cell.angle_alpha   90.00
_cell.angle_beta   90.00
_cell.angle_gamma   90.00
#
_symmetry.space_group_name_H-M   'P 1'
#
loop_
_entity.id
_entity.type
_entity.pdbx_description
1 polymer ?
#
loop_
_entity_poly.entity_id
_entity_poly.type
_entity_poly.pdbx_seq_one_letter_code
_entity_poly.pdbx_strand_id
1 'polypeptide(L)'
;EKLLTSNEILTLITALGTGIGKAGGSTGNDDFNVAKLRYHRIIIMTDADVDGAHIRTLLLTFFYRQMPELVERGHIYIAQPPLYKVKAGKEELYLKDAAALDGFLLRIALKDASIFTGGPNGTTLSGDTLAELARKHQFSEAVIARLGGFMDAEALRSLADGVALDLDTLDAAVASAAALQTHLPDAIVAGEFDVRTDKPILRISRRHHGNVKSSVITQDFVHGADYAALAEAAQTFKSLLSDGARVMRGDGERAKEEKVSDFRQAMRWLIVQAENATARQRYKGLGEMNPAQLWETTMDPTVRRLLRVQIDDAIEADHVFTMLMGDDVEPRREFIETNALRAGNIDV
;
A
#
# COMPACT_ATOMS: atom_id res chain seq x y z
N GLU A 1 34.51 -2.51 -9.51
CA GLU A 1 35.57 -1.58 -9.96
C GLU A 1 35.01 -0.19 -10.35
N LYS A 2 33.97 -0.09 -11.18
CA LYS A 2 33.41 1.21 -11.62
C LYS A 2 32.92 2.12 -10.48
N LEU A 3 32.37 1.59 -9.39
CA LEU A 3 31.93 2.38 -8.23
C LEU A 3 33.09 3.12 -7.54
N LEU A 4 34.28 2.54 -7.50
CA LEU A 4 35.45 3.12 -6.88
C LEU A 4 36.13 4.21 -7.73
N THR A 5 35.67 4.43 -8.94
CA THR A 5 36.13 5.54 -9.81
C THR A 5 35.29 6.80 -9.62
N SER A 6 34.15 6.74 -8.88
CA SER A 6 33.31 7.89 -8.58
C SER A 6 33.91 8.74 -7.46
N ASN A 7 34.05 10.04 -7.70
CA ASN A 7 34.53 11.00 -6.71
C ASN A 7 33.59 11.07 -5.49
N GLU A 8 32.28 10.89 -5.69
CA GLU A 8 31.28 10.89 -4.63
C GLU A 8 31.50 9.70 -3.67
N ILE A 9 31.78 8.52 -4.21
CA ILE A 9 32.07 7.31 -3.42
C ILE A 9 33.40 7.47 -2.68
N LEU A 10 34.45 7.98 -3.33
CA LEU A 10 35.71 8.25 -2.69
C LEU A 10 35.57 9.27 -1.54
N THR A 11 34.78 10.31 -1.74
CA THR A 11 34.45 11.30 -0.72
C THR A 11 33.71 10.65 0.46
N LEU A 12 32.74 9.78 0.19
CA LEU A 12 31.99 9.03 1.19
C LEU A 12 32.92 8.16 2.05
N ILE A 13 33.79 7.37 1.40
CA ILE A 13 34.78 6.52 2.09
C ILE A 13 35.68 7.35 2.99
N THR A 14 36.19 8.47 2.48
CA THR A 14 37.04 9.40 3.23
C THR A 14 36.33 10.01 4.41
N ALA A 15 35.06 10.40 4.24
CA ALA A 15 34.23 10.98 5.29
C ALA A 15 33.99 9.98 6.42
N LEU A 16 33.66 8.72 6.09
CA LEU A 16 33.42 7.66 7.07
C LEU A 16 34.67 7.27 7.86
N GLY A 17 35.83 7.30 7.21
CA GLY A 17 37.12 7.06 7.83
C GLY A 17 37.46 5.59 8.13
N THR A 18 36.60 4.65 7.74
CA THR A 18 36.74 3.20 8.04
C THR A 18 37.61 2.46 7.05
N GLY A 19 37.94 3.04 5.88
CA GLY A 19 38.42 2.29 4.72
C GLY A 19 37.31 1.44 4.09
N ILE A 20 37.66 0.54 3.19
CA ILE A 20 36.77 -0.38 2.48
C ILE A 20 37.35 -1.80 2.49
N GLY A 21 36.50 -2.81 2.24
CA GLY A 21 36.90 -4.23 2.14
C GLY A 21 36.31 -5.07 3.27
N LYS A 22 36.71 -6.36 3.29
CA LYS A 22 36.32 -7.28 4.37
C LYS A 22 37.39 -7.24 5.48
N ALA A 23 36.97 -7.25 6.73
CA ALA A 23 37.88 -7.34 7.87
C ALA A 23 38.78 -8.61 7.73
N GLY A 24 40.11 -8.40 7.79
CA GLY A 24 41.08 -9.50 7.70
C GLY A 24 41.57 -9.87 6.30
N GLY A 25 41.30 -9.07 5.28
CA GLY A 25 41.83 -9.23 3.92
C GLY A 25 43.31 -8.84 3.83
N SER A 26 44.10 -9.67 3.20
CA SER A 26 45.59 -9.76 3.29
C SER A 26 46.36 -8.77 2.39
N THR A 27 45.90 -7.55 2.16
CA THR A 27 46.65 -6.62 1.29
C THR A 27 46.56 -5.17 1.75
N GLY A 28 47.50 -4.79 2.61
CA GLY A 28 47.98 -3.39 2.74
C GLY A 28 46.94 -2.37 3.27
N ASN A 29 47.37 -1.24 3.64
CA ASN A 29 46.78 -0.03 4.23
C ASN A 29 45.28 0.35 4.03
N ASP A 30 44.47 -0.46 3.34
CA ASP A 30 43.06 -0.20 2.97
C ASP A 30 42.07 -1.13 3.68
N ASP A 31 42.47 -1.85 4.72
CA ASP A 31 41.59 -2.75 5.45
C ASP A 31 40.48 -1.97 6.16
N PHE A 32 39.25 -2.44 5.96
CA PHE A 32 38.09 -1.91 6.67
C PHE A 32 38.28 -2.06 8.19
N ASN A 33 38.12 -0.95 8.90
CA ASN A 33 38.20 -0.93 10.35
C ASN A 33 37.10 -0.07 10.97
N VAL A 34 36.09 -0.75 11.50
CA VAL A 34 34.92 -0.11 12.11
C VAL A 34 35.28 0.77 13.34
N ALA A 35 36.38 0.48 14.03
CA ALA A 35 36.82 1.32 15.16
C ALA A 35 37.24 2.74 14.75
N LYS A 36 37.52 2.96 13.48
CA LYS A 36 37.83 4.28 12.91
C LYS A 36 36.59 5.04 12.44
N LEU A 37 35.37 4.44 12.58
CA LEU A 37 34.13 5.05 12.15
C LEU A 37 33.90 6.39 12.87
N ARG A 38 33.66 7.43 12.07
CA ARG A 38 33.45 8.80 12.58
C ARG A 38 31.99 9.09 12.90
N TYR A 39 31.05 8.32 12.36
CA TYR A 39 29.62 8.58 12.47
C TYR A 39 28.87 7.32 12.89
N HIS A 40 28.14 7.39 14.01
CA HIS A 40 27.35 6.26 14.51
C HIS A 40 26.04 6.01 13.72
N ARG A 41 25.58 7.01 12.99
CA ARG A 41 24.37 6.91 12.14
C ARG A 41 24.68 7.49 10.78
N ILE A 42 24.58 6.64 9.76
CA ILE A 42 24.72 6.99 8.36
C ILE A 42 23.31 6.94 7.77
N ILE A 43 22.80 8.09 7.34
CA ILE A 43 21.41 8.23 6.94
C ILE A 43 21.38 8.45 5.42
N ILE A 44 20.81 7.48 4.70
CA ILE A 44 20.54 7.58 3.27
C ILE A 44 19.24 8.35 3.10
N MET A 45 19.28 9.41 2.32
CA MET A 45 18.12 10.25 2.01
C MET A 45 18.05 10.47 0.51
N THR A 46 17.00 9.95 -0.11
CA THR A 46 16.78 10.02 -1.56
C THR A 46 15.34 10.45 -1.84
N ASP A 47 15.08 10.92 -3.04
CA ASP A 47 13.76 11.26 -3.51
C ASP A 47 12.83 10.03 -3.53
N ALA A 48 11.53 10.25 -3.49
CA ALA A 48 10.51 9.19 -3.52
C ALA A 48 10.11 8.84 -4.97
N ASP A 49 11.06 8.86 -5.88
CA ASP A 49 10.91 8.53 -7.29
C ASP A 49 11.77 7.32 -7.70
N VAL A 50 11.75 6.98 -8.99
CA VAL A 50 12.49 5.85 -9.57
C VAL A 50 14.00 6.04 -9.43
N ASP A 51 14.51 7.24 -9.69
CA ASP A 51 15.93 7.56 -9.62
C ASP A 51 16.42 7.51 -8.17
N GLY A 52 15.66 8.05 -7.23
CA GLY A 52 15.96 7.94 -5.81
C GLY A 52 15.95 6.51 -5.29
N ALA A 53 15.06 5.66 -5.79
CA ALA A 53 15.05 4.23 -5.46
C ALA A 53 16.32 3.53 -6.00
N HIS A 54 16.76 3.87 -7.21
CA HIS A 54 17.99 3.34 -7.80
C HIS A 54 19.23 3.80 -7.03
N ILE A 55 19.35 5.07 -6.72
CA ILE A 55 20.46 5.61 -5.90
C ILE A 55 20.52 4.92 -4.53
N ARG A 56 19.38 4.73 -3.89
CA ARG A 56 19.29 4.01 -2.61
C ARG A 56 19.77 2.57 -2.73
N THR A 57 19.37 1.86 -3.79
CA THR A 57 19.80 0.48 -4.05
C THR A 57 21.30 0.41 -4.31
N LEU A 58 21.88 1.35 -5.06
CA LEU A 58 23.32 1.47 -5.28
C LEU A 58 24.09 1.65 -3.97
N LEU A 59 23.65 2.59 -3.12
CA LEU A 59 24.32 2.85 -1.84
C LEU A 59 24.20 1.66 -0.88
N LEU A 60 23.03 1.01 -0.81
CA LEU A 60 22.85 -0.19 0.01
C LEU A 60 23.75 -1.33 -0.49
N THR A 61 23.84 -1.54 -1.80
CA THR A 61 24.74 -2.53 -2.39
C THR A 61 26.20 -2.22 -2.06
N PHE A 62 26.59 -0.95 -2.15
CA PHE A 62 27.93 -0.50 -1.78
C PHE A 62 28.24 -0.83 -0.31
N PHE A 63 27.41 -0.47 0.63
CA PHE A 63 27.59 -0.76 2.05
C PHE A 63 27.61 -2.26 2.32
N TYR A 64 26.70 -3.01 1.74
CA TYR A 64 26.62 -4.46 1.88
C TYR A 64 27.87 -5.18 1.38
N ARG A 65 28.40 -4.77 0.21
CA ARG A 65 29.55 -5.41 -0.43
C ARG A 65 30.90 -4.96 0.12
N GLN A 66 31.03 -3.66 0.44
CA GLN A 66 32.31 -3.04 0.80
C GLN A 66 32.48 -2.75 2.28
N MET A 67 31.40 -2.67 3.03
CA MET A 67 31.39 -2.33 4.46
C MET A 67 30.32 -3.13 5.23
N PRO A 68 30.28 -4.48 5.13
CA PRO A 68 29.18 -5.29 5.69
C PRO A 68 28.99 -5.09 7.20
N GLU A 69 30.07 -4.90 7.98
CA GLU A 69 29.97 -4.66 9.41
C GLU A 69 29.15 -3.39 9.77
N LEU A 70 29.07 -2.38 8.89
CA LEU A 70 28.24 -1.20 9.13
C LEU A 70 26.76 -1.54 9.08
N VAL A 71 26.37 -2.48 8.22
CA VAL A 71 25.00 -2.97 8.13
C VAL A 71 24.70 -3.89 9.32
N GLU A 72 25.55 -4.87 9.58
CA GLU A 72 25.40 -5.84 10.68
C GLU A 72 25.32 -5.15 12.05
N ARG A 73 26.15 -4.14 12.29
CA ARG A 73 26.14 -3.35 13.53
C ARG A 73 25.03 -2.29 13.57
N GLY A 74 24.30 -2.11 12.46
CA GLY A 74 23.12 -1.23 12.38
C GLY A 74 23.46 0.26 12.38
N HIS A 75 24.51 0.65 11.66
CA HIS A 75 24.88 2.04 11.46
C HIS A 75 24.15 2.69 10.27
N ILE A 76 23.53 1.87 9.36
CA ILE A 76 22.90 2.35 8.16
C ILE A 76 21.39 2.55 8.38
N TYR A 77 20.90 3.73 8.02
CA TYR A 77 19.50 4.12 8.13
C TYR A 77 19.02 4.74 6.83
N ILE A 78 17.71 4.61 6.57
CA ILE A 78 17.00 5.28 5.47
C ILE A 78 16.08 6.31 6.09
N ALA A 79 16.22 7.58 5.69
CA ALA A 79 15.29 8.63 6.08
C ALA A 79 13.92 8.39 5.46
N GLN A 80 12.87 8.73 6.21
CA GLN A 80 11.48 8.64 5.77
C GLN A 80 10.85 10.04 5.78
N PRO A 81 11.09 10.85 4.75
CA PRO A 81 10.42 12.13 4.62
C PRO A 81 8.91 11.94 4.46
N PRO A 82 8.08 12.92 4.82
CA PRO A 82 6.65 12.84 4.60
C PRO A 82 6.34 12.94 3.12
N LEU A 83 5.34 12.16 2.67
CA LEU A 83 4.86 12.20 1.28
C LEU A 83 3.78 13.27 1.07
N TYR A 84 3.09 13.69 2.13
CA TYR A 84 2.00 14.66 2.02
C TYR A 84 2.10 15.74 3.08
N LYS A 85 1.70 16.95 2.68
CA LYS A 85 1.34 18.05 3.58
C LYS A 85 -0.16 18.31 3.40
N VAL A 86 -0.92 18.33 4.50
CA VAL A 86 -2.36 18.56 4.48
C VAL A 86 -2.73 19.73 5.37
N LYS A 87 -3.76 20.48 4.96
CA LYS A 87 -4.31 21.59 5.73
C LYS A 87 -5.82 21.54 5.69
N ALA A 88 -6.43 21.42 6.86
CA ALA A 88 -7.87 21.47 7.04
C ALA A 88 -8.23 22.52 8.10
N GLY A 89 -8.80 23.65 7.69
CA GLY A 89 -9.05 24.78 8.58
C GLY A 89 -7.75 25.34 9.17
N LYS A 90 -7.59 25.24 10.49
CA LYS A 90 -6.39 25.71 11.22
C LYS A 90 -5.35 24.61 11.43
N GLU A 91 -5.70 23.36 11.18
CA GLU A 91 -4.83 22.21 11.35
C GLU A 91 -3.96 22.02 10.11
N GLU A 92 -2.64 21.93 10.28
CA GLU A 92 -1.67 21.64 9.25
C GLU A 92 -0.77 20.51 9.73
N LEU A 93 -0.65 19.43 8.94
CA LEU A 93 0.10 18.23 9.29
C LEU A 93 0.92 17.71 8.12
N TYR A 94 2.04 17.06 8.46
CA TYR A 94 2.82 16.26 7.52
C TYR A 94 2.50 14.78 7.72
N LEU A 95 2.20 14.09 6.63
CA LEU A 95 1.78 12.68 6.63
C LEU A 95 2.79 11.84 5.84
N LYS A 96 3.15 10.70 6.40
CA LYS A 96 4.25 9.86 5.90
C LYS A 96 3.91 9.11 4.61
N ASP A 97 2.64 8.66 4.44
CA ASP A 97 2.20 7.78 3.38
C ASP A 97 0.70 7.96 3.05
N ALA A 98 0.22 7.22 2.04
CA ALA A 98 -1.18 7.24 1.63
C ALA A 98 -2.11 6.75 2.75
N ALA A 99 -1.72 5.75 3.53
CA ALA A 99 -2.55 5.23 4.61
C ALA A 99 -2.78 6.29 5.71
N ALA A 100 -1.74 7.10 6.01
CA ALA A 100 -1.88 8.23 6.93
C ALA A 100 -2.80 9.32 6.35
N LEU A 101 -2.77 9.55 5.02
CA LEU A 101 -3.68 10.48 4.34
C LEU A 101 -5.14 9.98 4.41
N ASP A 102 -5.37 8.70 4.13
CA ASP A 102 -6.71 8.09 4.20
C ASP A 102 -7.28 8.18 5.61
N GLY A 103 -6.46 7.89 6.63
CA GLY A 103 -6.86 8.04 8.03
C GLY A 103 -7.18 9.50 8.42
N PHE A 104 -6.40 10.46 7.90
CA PHE A 104 -6.67 11.88 8.10
C PHE A 104 -7.98 12.30 7.43
N LEU A 105 -8.18 11.94 6.16
CA LEU A 105 -9.39 12.26 5.42
C LEU A 105 -10.62 11.62 6.04
N LEU A 106 -10.53 10.37 6.51
CA LEU A 106 -11.62 9.71 7.23
C LEU A 106 -11.99 10.48 8.50
N ARG A 107 -11.01 10.91 9.30
CA ARG A 107 -11.24 11.70 10.51
C ARG A 107 -11.95 13.04 10.19
N ILE A 108 -11.50 13.72 9.13
CA ILE A 108 -12.14 14.97 8.67
C ILE A 108 -13.54 14.70 8.11
N ALA A 109 -13.76 13.60 7.40
CA ALA A 109 -15.04 13.21 6.82
C ALA A 109 -16.09 12.95 7.88
N LEU A 110 -15.71 12.28 8.98
CA LEU A 110 -16.61 11.92 10.06
C LEU A 110 -16.91 13.06 11.03
N LYS A 111 -16.12 14.14 10.98
CA LYS A 111 -16.36 15.31 11.80
C LYS A 111 -17.66 15.98 11.40
N ASP A 112 -18.58 16.12 12.37
CA ASP A 112 -19.91 16.70 12.20
C ASP A 112 -20.74 15.99 11.11
N ALA A 113 -20.51 14.67 10.95
CA ALA A 113 -21.19 13.80 9.99
C ALA A 113 -22.26 12.95 10.67
N SER A 114 -23.35 12.71 9.95
CA SER A 114 -24.40 11.78 10.36
C SER A 114 -25.04 11.11 9.14
N ILE A 115 -25.55 9.90 9.32
CA ILE A 115 -26.31 9.16 8.32
C ILE A 115 -27.64 8.79 8.90
N PHE A 116 -28.75 9.25 8.29
CA PHE A 116 -30.08 8.77 8.56
C PHE A 116 -30.32 7.50 7.76
N THR A 117 -30.72 6.42 8.43
CA THR A 117 -30.82 5.09 7.83
C THR A 117 -32.05 4.90 6.91
N GLY A 118 -32.96 5.85 6.87
CA GLY A 118 -34.18 5.77 6.06
C GLY A 118 -35.27 4.91 6.69
N GLY A 119 -36.39 4.79 5.97
CA GLY A 119 -37.55 4.01 6.40
C GLY A 119 -38.35 4.61 7.56
N PRO A 120 -39.48 3.99 7.94
CA PRO A 120 -40.39 4.53 9.00
C PRO A 120 -39.77 4.43 10.39
N ASN A 121 -38.82 3.55 10.63
CA ASN A 121 -38.09 3.38 11.90
C ASN A 121 -36.63 3.80 11.77
N GLY A 122 -36.31 4.71 10.83
CA GLY A 122 -34.94 5.15 10.58
C GLY A 122 -34.30 5.78 11.80
N THR A 123 -33.04 5.45 12.03
CA THR A 123 -32.20 5.99 13.09
C THR A 123 -31.08 6.85 12.51
N THR A 124 -30.50 7.71 13.32
CA THR A 124 -29.35 8.52 12.90
C THR A 124 -28.06 7.90 13.46
N LEU A 125 -27.16 7.53 12.57
CA LEU A 125 -25.81 7.05 12.88
C LEU A 125 -24.86 8.25 12.92
N SER A 126 -24.17 8.46 14.03
CA SER A 126 -23.22 9.56 14.21
C SER A 126 -22.17 9.21 15.26
N GLY A 127 -21.15 10.06 15.42
CA GLY A 127 -20.11 9.91 16.44
C GLY A 127 -19.39 8.55 16.35
N ASP A 128 -19.22 7.89 17.50
CA ASP A 128 -18.46 6.64 17.61
C ASP A 128 -19.07 5.49 16.81
N THR A 129 -20.41 5.40 16.77
CA THR A 129 -21.10 4.35 15.99
C THR A 129 -20.80 4.49 14.49
N LEU A 130 -20.88 5.71 13.96
CA LEU A 130 -20.53 5.97 12.56
C LEU A 130 -19.04 5.71 12.30
N ALA A 131 -18.18 6.09 13.24
CA ALA A 131 -16.73 5.87 13.12
C ALA A 131 -16.37 4.38 13.13
N GLU A 132 -17.06 3.56 13.90
CA GLU A 132 -16.85 2.10 13.88
C GLU A 132 -17.28 1.48 12.56
N LEU A 133 -18.48 1.83 12.06
CA LEU A 133 -18.96 1.37 10.76
C LEU A 133 -18.03 1.82 9.61
N ALA A 134 -17.56 3.06 9.66
CA ALA A 134 -16.62 3.58 8.66
C ALA A 134 -15.28 2.82 8.65
N ARG A 135 -14.76 2.43 9.81
CA ARG A 135 -13.55 1.59 9.89
C ARG A 135 -13.78 0.19 9.32
N LYS A 136 -14.91 -0.45 9.61
CA LYS A 136 -15.27 -1.74 9.02
C LYS A 136 -15.40 -1.66 7.50
N HIS A 137 -16.03 -0.60 6.99
CA HIS A 137 -16.11 -0.35 5.56
C HIS A 137 -14.72 -0.13 4.94
N GLN A 138 -13.88 0.72 5.54
CA GLN A 138 -12.52 0.96 5.06
C GLN A 138 -11.68 -0.32 5.04
N PHE A 139 -11.84 -1.21 6.03
CA PHE A 139 -11.17 -2.50 6.06
C PHE A 139 -11.60 -3.40 4.89
N SER A 140 -12.91 -3.50 4.62
CA SER A 140 -13.39 -4.30 3.48
C SER A 140 -12.93 -3.74 2.13
N GLU A 141 -12.93 -2.41 1.95
CA GLU A 141 -12.40 -1.77 0.73
C GLU A 141 -10.88 -1.99 0.58
N ALA A 142 -10.11 -2.01 1.68
CA ALA A 142 -8.68 -2.34 1.65
C ALA A 142 -8.43 -3.79 1.23
N VAL A 143 -9.26 -4.75 1.69
CA VAL A 143 -9.21 -6.15 1.23
C VAL A 143 -9.49 -6.22 -0.27
N ILE A 144 -10.55 -5.55 -0.75
CA ILE A 144 -10.90 -5.51 -2.18
C ILE A 144 -9.76 -4.90 -3.00
N ALA A 145 -9.19 -3.77 -2.58
CA ALA A 145 -8.10 -3.11 -3.29
C ALA A 145 -6.85 -4.01 -3.39
N ARG A 146 -6.48 -4.69 -2.31
CA ARG A 146 -5.34 -5.61 -2.27
C ARG A 146 -5.53 -6.82 -3.19
N LEU A 147 -6.72 -7.42 -3.17
CA LEU A 147 -7.03 -8.61 -3.97
C LEU A 147 -7.35 -8.28 -5.42
N GLY A 148 -7.81 -7.06 -5.73
CA GLY A 148 -8.20 -6.63 -7.08
C GLY A 148 -7.09 -6.68 -8.13
N GLY A 149 -5.81 -6.78 -7.71
CA GLY A 149 -4.68 -7.06 -8.60
C GLY A 149 -4.68 -8.48 -9.18
N PHE A 150 -5.26 -9.45 -8.47
CA PHE A 150 -5.25 -10.88 -8.81
C PHE A 150 -6.64 -11.42 -9.16
N MET A 151 -7.69 -10.83 -8.56
CA MET A 151 -9.08 -11.26 -8.67
C MET A 151 -9.92 -10.14 -9.30
N ASP A 152 -11.10 -10.49 -9.80
CA ASP A 152 -12.03 -9.49 -10.32
C ASP A 152 -12.56 -8.59 -9.19
N ALA A 153 -12.27 -7.31 -9.25
CA ALA A 153 -12.64 -6.36 -8.20
C ALA A 153 -14.15 -6.15 -8.04
N GLU A 154 -14.93 -6.29 -9.13
CA GLU A 154 -16.39 -6.18 -9.07
C GLU A 154 -17.00 -7.45 -8.45
N ALA A 155 -16.41 -8.61 -8.71
CA ALA A 155 -16.79 -9.82 -8.01
C ALA A 155 -16.57 -9.70 -6.50
N LEU A 156 -15.39 -9.22 -6.09
CA LEU A 156 -15.10 -8.97 -4.67
C LEU A 156 -16.09 -7.96 -4.03
N ARG A 157 -16.47 -6.91 -4.76
CA ARG A 157 -17.50 -5.97 -4.31
C ARG A 157 -18.87 -6.64 -4.17
N SER A 158 -19.24 -7.52 -5.12
CA SER A 158 -20.49 -8.27 -5.04
C SER A 158 -20.56 -9.18 -3.81
N LEU A 159 -19.41 -9.75 -3.39
CA LEU A 159 -19.33 -10.51 -2.14
C LEU A 159 -19.56 -9.60 -0.91
N ALA A 160 -18.92 -8.43 -0.88
CA ALA A 160 -19.14 -7.44 0.17
C ALA A 160 -20.57 -6.85 0.18
N ASP A 161 -21.29 -6.93 -0.94
CA ASP A 161 -22.70 -6.54 -1.07
C ASP A 161 -23.67 -7.68 -0.75
N GLY A 162 -23.15 -8.89 -0.46
CA GLY A 162 -23.91 -10.01 0.10
C GLY A 162 -24.20 -11.15 -0.85
N VAL A 163 -23.42 -11.32 -1.92
CA VAL A 163 -23.39 -12.55 -2.69
C VAL A 163 -22.56 -13.58 -1.93
N ALA A 164 -23.17 -14.69 -1.56
CA ALA A 164 -22.49 -15.80 -0.91
C ALA A 164 -22.00 -16.81 -1.94
N LEU A 165 -20.83 -17.38 -1.69
CA LEU A 165 -20.25 -18.43 -2.54
C LEU A 165 -20.10 -19.71 -1.73
N ASP A 166 -20.37 -20.83 -2.40
CA ASP A 166 -20.08 -22.18 -1.94
C ASP A 166 -19.35 -22.93 -3.07
N LEU A 167 -18.17 -23.44 -2.77
CA LEU A 167 -17.30 -24.17 -3.69
C LEU A 167 -16.99 -25.59 -3.18
N ASP A 168 -17.81 -26.15 -2.29
CA ASP A 168 -17.55 -27.49 -1.74
C ASP A 168 -17.83 -28.60 -2.75
N THR A 169 -18.75 -28.36 -3.68
CA THR A 169 -19.06 -29.25 -4.79
C THR A 169 -19.13 -28.50 -6.11
N LEU A 170 -19.03 -29.23 -7.24
CA LEU A 170 -19.20 -28.62 -8.57
C LEU A 170 -20.59 -28.01 -8.74
N ASP A 171 -21.62 -28.67 -8.27
CA ASP A 171 -23.01 -28.17 -8.38
C ASP A 171 -23.18 -26.89 -7.55
N ALA A 172 -22.58 -26.78 -6.36
CA ALA A 172 -22.56 -25.59 -5.53
C ALA A 172 -21.77 -24.46 -6.23
N ALA A 173 -20.65 -24.77 -6.87
CA ALA A 173 -19.87 -23.80 -7.65
C ALA A 173 -20.67 -23.26 -8.86
N VAL A 174 -21.40 -24.12 -9.58
CA VAL A 174 -22.28 -23.70 -10.68
C VAL A 174 -23.41 -22.80 -10.18
N ALA A 175 -24.04 -23.15 -9.04
CA ALA A 175 -25.07 -22.31 -8.42
C ALA A 175 -24.50 -20.94 -7.97
N SER A 176 -23.32 -20.94 -7.35
CA SER A 176 -22.60 -19.72 -6.96
C SER A 176 -22.22 -18.87 -8.18
N ALA A 177 -21.81 -19.50 -9.29
CA ALA A 177 -21.53 -18.80 -10.54
C ALA A 177 -22.79 -18.10 -11.09
N ALA A 178 -23.93 -18.77 -11.10
CA ALA A 178 -25.20 -18.20 -11.54
C ALA A 178 -25.63 -17.01 -10.65
N ALA A 179 -25.47 -17.11 -9.34
CA ALA A 179 -25.75 -16.02 -8.40
C ALA A 179 -24.83 -14.81 -8.65
N LEU A 180 -23.52 -15.04 -8.80
CA LEU A 180 -22.56 -13.97 -9.06
C LEU A 180 -22.75 -13.33 -10.44
N GLN A 181 -23.13 -14.10 -11.46
CA GLN A 181 -23.40 -13.63 -12.83
C GLN A 181 -24.45 -12.53 -12.87
N THR A 182 -25.46 -12.55 -11.99
CA THR A 182 -26.51 -11.52 -11.94
C THR A 182 -25.97 -10.15 -11.54
N HIS A 183 -24.82 -10.10 -10.87
CA HIS A 183 -24.14 -8.88 -10.43
C HIS A 183 -23.03 -8.44 -11.38
N LEU A 184 -22.66 -9.28 -12.34
CA LEU A 184 -21.54 -9.06 -13.26
C LEU A 184 -22.02 -9.18 -14.74
N PRO A 185 -22.83 -8.23 -15.24
CA PRO A 185 -23.42 -8.35 -16.58
C PRO A 185 -22.35 -8.32 -17.70
N ASP A 186 -21.20 -7.66 -17.47
CA ASP A 186 -20.11 -7.50 -18.43
C ASP A 186 -19.02 -8.59 -18.32
N ALA A 187 -19.27 -9.62 -17.52
CA ALA A 187 -18.37 -10.76 -17.36
C ALA A 187 -19.09 -12.07 -17.67
N ILE A 188 -18.31 -13.09 -17.94
CA ILE A 188 -18.79 -14.49 -18.00
C ILE A 188 -18.29 -15.17 -16.73
N VAL A 189 -19.23 -15.68 -15.92
CA VAL A 189 -18.92 -16.41 -14.70
C VAL A 189 -19.30 -17.87 -14.88
N ALA A 190 -18.34 -18.78 -14.67
CA ALA A 190 -18.54 -20.23 -14.80
C ALA A 190 -18.02 -20.96 -13.55
N GLY A 191 -18.82 -21.91 -13.07
CA GLY A 191 -18.37 -22.91 -12.10
C GLY A 191 -17.71 -24.06 -12.86
N GLU A 192 -16.45 -24.33 -12.57
CA GLU A 192 -15.62 -25.31 -13.25
C GLU A 192 -14.88 -26.19 -12.25
N PHE A 193 -14.35 -27.31 -12.75
CA PHE A 193 -13.48 -28.17 -11.98
C PHE A 193 -12.03 -27.95 -12.42
N ASP A 194 -11.16 -27.54 -11.50
CA ASP A 194 -9.73 -27.38 -11.81
C ASP A 194 -9.03 -28.74 -11.72
N VAL A 195 -8.64 -29.25 -12.86
CA VAL A 195 -7.96 -30.54 -12.99
C VAL A 195 -6.61 -30.61 -12.25
N ARG A 196 -5.94 -29.45 -12.03
CA ARG A 196 -4.64 -29.41 -11.35
C ARG A 196 -4.76 -29.55 -9.84
N THR A 197 -5.79 -28.93 -9.26
CA THR A 197 -6.01 -28.92 -7.81
C THR A 197 -7.03 -29.93 -7.35
N ASP A 198 -7.75 -30.58 -8.30
CA ASP A 198 -8.87 -31.50 -8.06
C ASP A 198 -9.96 -30.85 -7.18
N LYS A 199 -10.25 -29.56 -7.41
CA LYS A 199 -11.21 -28.76 -6.65
C LYS A 199 -12.12 -27.93 -7.56
N PRO A 200 -13.39 -27.66 -7.15
CA PRO A 200 -14.25 -26.71 -7.81
C PRO A 200 -13.72 -25.29 -7.68
N ILE A 201 -13.88 -24.50 -8.74
CA ILE A 201 -13.48 -23.10 -8.82
C ILE A 201 -14.55 -22.27 -9.52
N LEU A 202 -14.53 -20.95 -9.33
CA LEU A 202 -15.22 -20.00 -10.19
C LEU A 202 -14.22 -19.30 -11.10
N ARG A 203 -14.48 -19.33 -12.40
CA ARG A 203 -13.75 -18.56 -13.39
C ARG A 203 -14.57 -17.37 -13.82
N ILE A 204 -13.98 -16.18 -13.75
CA ILE A 204 -14.58 -14.92 -14.19
C ILE A 204 -13.77 -14.41 -15.37
N SER A 205 -14.40 -14.23 -16.52
CA SER A 205 -13.76 -13.82 -17.76
C SER A 205 -14.37 -12.53 -18.28
N ARG A 206 -13.54 -11.51 -18.52
CA ARG A 206 -13.92 -10.21 -19.10
C ARG A 206 -13.18 -9.94 -20.39
N ARG A 207 -13.84 -9.34 -21.36
CA ARG A 207 -13.19 -8.80 -22.55
C ARG A 207 -12.70 -7.38 -22.28
N HIS A 208 -11.41 -7.16 -22.50
CA HIS A 208 -10.81 -5.83 -22.40
C HIS A 208 -9.93 -5.59 -23.64
N HIS A 209 -10.30 -4.60 -24.47
CA HIS A 209 -9.58 -4.26 -25.71
C HIS A 209 -9.25 -5.46 -26.62
N GLY A 210 -10.20 -6.38 -26.79
CA GLY A 210 -10.04 -7.57 -27.64
C GLY A 210 -9.38 -8.77 -26.95
N ASN A 211 -8.76 -8.58 -25.79
CA ASN A 211 -8.20 -9.66 -24.99
C ASN A 211 -9.18 -10.17 -23.94
N VAL A 212 -9.09 -11.45 -23.58
CA VAL A 212 -9.86 -12.02 -22.47
C VAL A 212 -8.97 -12.06 -21.23
N LYS A 213 -9.32 -11.28 -20.20
CA LYS A 213 -8.72 -11.38 -18.89
C LYS A 213 -9.57 -12.32 -18.04
N SER A 214 -8.95 -13.37 -17.49
CA SER A 214 -9.62 -14.30 -16.58
C SER A 214 -9.02 -14.23 -15.19
N SER A 215 -9.88 -14.29 -14.18
CA SER A 215 -9.53 -14.46 -12.77
C SER A 215 -10.26 -15.67 -12.19
N VAL A 216 -9.72 -16.22 -11.12
CA VAL A 216 -10.25 -17.45 -10.50
C VAL A 216 -10.49 -17.19 -9.02
N ILE A 217 -11.65 -17.61 -8.54
CA ILE A 217 -11.97 -17.73 -7.11
C ILE A 217 -11.85 -19.22 -6.74
N THR A 218 -10.99 -19.49 -5.75
CA THR A 218 -10.72 -20.86 -5.29
C THR A 218 -11.49 -21.20 -4.02
N GLN A 219 -11.61 -22.48 -3.72
CA GLN A 219 -12.17 -22.96 -2.45
C GLN A 219 -11.36 -22.44 -1.25
N ASP A 220 -10.03 -22.39 -1.35
CA ASP A 220 -9.16 -21.88 -0.28
C ASP A 220 -9.42 -20.40 0.03
N PHE A 221 -9.78 -19.59 -0.98
CA PHE A 221 -10.22 -18.23 -0.75
C PHE A 221 -11.56 -18.17 -0.03
N VAL A 222 -12.55 -18.97 -0.43
CA VAL A 222 -13.89 -18.98 0.19
C VAL A 222 -13.84 -19.40 1.64
N HIS A 223 -12.92 -20.29 2.01
CA HIS A 223 -12.69 -20.68 3.41
C HIS A 223 -11.67 -19.79 4.15
N GLY A 224 -11.14 -18.77 3.46
CA GLY A 224 -10.11 -17.88 3.98
C GLY A 224 -10.63 -16.68 4.78
N ALA A 225 -9.73 -16.03 5.50
CA ALA A 225 -10.03 -14.85 6.31
C ALA A 225 -10.50 -13.65 5.48
N ASP A 226 -10.03 -13.51 4.25
CA ASP A 226 -10.42 -12.42 3.36
C ASP A 226 -11.88 -12.51 2.94
N TYR A 227 -12.34 -13.71 2.58
CA TYR A 227 -13.75 -13.95 2.27
C TYR A 227 -14.62 -13.73 3.51
N ALA A 228 -14.20 -14.21 4.68
CA ALA A 228 -14.91 -13.99 5.93
C ALA A 228 -15.06 -12.49 6.24
N ALA A 229 -14.03 -11.68 5.98
CA ALA A 229 -14.09 -10.22 6.15
C ALA A 229 -15.10 -9.55 5.20
N LEU A 230 -15.17 -9.98 3.93
CA LEU A 230 -16.16 -9.49 2.97
C LEU A 230 -17.59 -9.93 3.37
N ALA A 231 -17.77 -11.15 3.84
CA ALA A 231 -19.05 -11.66 4.32
C ALA A 231 -19.54 -10.91 5.58
N GLU A 232 -18.64 -10.59 6.51
CA GLU A 232 -18.94 -9.75 7.68
C GLU A 232 -19.37 -8.33 7.26
N ALA A 233 -18.67 -7.74 6.29
CA ALA A 233 -19.06 -6.46 5.71
C ALA A 233 -20.47 -6.53 5.11
N ALA A 234 -20.77 -7.58 4.34
CA ALA A 234 -22.10 -7.81 3.78
C ALA A 234 -23.19 -7.89 4.86
N GLN A 235 -22.96 -8.65 5.93
CA GLN A 235 -23.91 -8.75 7.05
C GLN A 235 -24.12 -7.39 7.73
N THR A 236 -23.08 -6.58 7.82
CA THR A 236 -23.15 -5.26 8.46
C THR A 236 -23.90 -4.24 7.60
N PHE A 237 -23.68 -4.23 6.28
CA PHE A 237 -24.10 -3.11 5.42
C PHE A 237 -25.29 -3.40 4.51
N LYS A 238 -25.59 -4.66 4.16
CA LYS A 238 -26.63 -5.04 3.17
C LYS A 238 -28.02 -4.47 3.46
N SER A 239 -28.40 -4.34 4.71
CA SER A 239 -29.71 -3.83 5.14
C SER A 239 -29.62 -2.65 6.09
N LEU A 240 -28.47 -2.01 6.18
CA LEU A 240 -28.25 -0.89 7.10
C LEU A 240 -29.02 0.36 6.67
N LEU A 241 -29.09 0.61 5.37
CA LEU A 241 -29.81 1.75 4.80
C LEU A 241 -31.03 1.28 4.04
N SER A 242 -32.11 2.07 4.13
CA SER A 242 -33.39 1.83 3.47
C SER A 242 -33.79 3.05 2.64
N ASP A 243 -34.93 2.95 1.94
CA ASP A 243 -35.44 4.07 1.16
C ASP A 243 -35.59 5.35 2.01
N GLY A 244 -35.17 6.48 1.44
CA GLY A 244 -35.12 7.77 2.13
C GLY A 244 -33.88 7.98 2.99
N ALA A 245 -32.90 7.08 2.96
CA ALA A 245 -31.63 7.29 3.64
C ALA A 245 -30.90 8.51 3.09
N ARG A 246 -30.19 9.23 3.97
CA ARG A 246 -29.43 10.43 3.62
C ARG A 246 -28.20 10.56 4.51
N VAL A 247 -27.15 11.08 3.93
CA VAL A 247 -25.93 11.46 4.62
C VAL A 247 -25.91 12.98 4.80
N MET A 248 -25.46 13.45 5.95
CA MET A 248 -25.37 14.87 6.28
C MET A 248 -24.00 15.16 6.86
N ARG A 249 -23.50 16.39 6.62
CA ARG A 249 -22.25 16.89 7.22
C ARG A 249 -22.37 18.39 7.50
N GLY A 250 -21.97 18.80 8.70
CA GLY A 250 -22.00 20.17 9.19
C GLY A 250 -23.27 20.49 9.98
N ASP A 251 -23.32 21.69 10.57
CA ASP A 251 -24.38 22.17 11.45
C ASP A 251 -25.11 23.38 10.87
N GLY A 252 -26.41 23.48 11.17
CA GLY A 252 -27.24 24.62 10.85
C GLY A 252 -27.34 24.92 9.36
N GLU A 253 -27.26 26.20 8.97
CA GLU A 253 -27.39 26.66 7.57
C GLU A 253 -26.25 26.21 6.65
N ARG A 254 -25.14 25.71 7.21
CA ARG A 254 -24.00 25.18 6.43
C ARG A 254 -24.03 23.68 6.26
N ALA A 255 -25.04 23.02 6.80
CA ALA A 255 -25.21 21.58 6.62
C ALA A 255 -25.42 21.25 5.14
N LYS A 256 -24.70 20.27 4.66
CA LYS A 256 -24.91 19.68 3.33
C LYS A 256 -25.48 18.30 3.52
N GLU A 257 -26.42 17.92 2.65
CA GLU A 257 -26.99 16.58 2.65
C GLU A 257 -27.05 15.99 1.25
N GLU A 258 -27.05 14.65 1.18
CA GLU A 258 -27.18 13.88 -0.05
C GLU A 258 -28.04 12.64 0.22
N LYS A 259 -28.92 12.30 -0.71
CA LYS A 259 -29.64 11.01 -0.67
C LYS A 259 -28.71 9.90 -1.07
N VAL A 260 -28.76 8.79 -0.34
CA VAL A 260 -27.87 7.64 -0.57
C VAL A 260 -28.66 6.35 -0.58
N SER A 261 -28.23 5.41 -1.42
CA SER A 261 -28.84 4.08 -1.54
C SER A 261 -28.16 3.06 -0.61
N ASP A 262 -26.88 3.25 -0.33
CA ASP A 262 -26.09 2.31 0.43
C ASP A 262 -24.98 3.04 1.23
N PHE A 263 -24.36 2.30 2.14
CA PHE A 263 -23.33 2.86 3.03
C PHE A 263 -22.05 3.26 2.28
N ARG A 264 -21.71 2.57 1.21
CA ARG A 264 -20.55 2.90 0.36
C ARG A 264 -20.73 4.27 -0.31
N GLN A 265 -21.92 4.54 -0.84
CA GLN A 265 -22.24 5.85 -1.43
C GLN A 265 -22.16 6.96 -0.37
N ALA A 266 -22.67 6.73 0.85
CA ALA A 266 -22.58 7.67 1.94
C ALA A 266 -21.13 7.98 2.32
N MET A 267 -20.28 6.94 2.47
CA MET A 267 -18.87 7.10 2.78
C MET A 267 -18.10 7.82 1.67
N ARG A 268 -18.37 7.47 0.41
CA ARG A 268 -17.77 8.17 -0.74
C ARG A 268 -18.10 9.65 -0.73
N TRP A 269 -19.35 10.01 -0.48
CA TRP A 269 -19.76 11.41 -0.40
C TRP A 269 -19.04 12.13 0.74
N LEU A 270 -18.97 11.54 1.94
CA LEU A 270 -18.27 12.12 3.08
C LEU A 270 -16.78 12.34 2.81
N ILE A 271 -16.11 11.38 2.19
CA ILE A 271 -14.68 11.51 1.81
C ILE A 271 -14.49 12.64 0.78
N VAL A 272 -15.34 12.73 -0.23
CA VAL A 272 -15.28 13.83 -1.23
C VAL A 272 -15.47 15.20 -0.55
N GLN A 273 -16.41 15.31 0.44
CA GLN A 273 -16.55 16.54 1.20
C GLN A 273 -15.31 16.86 2.05
N ALA A 274 -14.64 15.85 2.60
CA ALA A 274 -13.39 16.03 3.33
C ALA A 274 -12.22 16.44 2.41
N GLU A 275 -12.11 15.83 1.24
CA GLU A 275 -11.10 16.18 0.23
C GLU A 275 -11.25 17.64 -0.23
N ASN A 276 -12.49 18.06 -0.53
CA ASN A 276 -12.78 19.43 -0.94
C ASN A 276 -12.51 20.47 0.17
N ALA A 277 -12.57 20.06 1.45
CA ALA A 277 -12.26 20.89 2.59
C ALA A 277 -10.78 20.87 3.00
N THR A 278 -9.96 20.07 2.34
CA THR A 278 -8.56 19.83 2.69
C THR A 278 -7.64 20.26 1.54
N ALA A 279 -6.80 21.26 1.79
CA ALA A 279 -5.68 21.53 0.88
C ALA A 279 -4.62 20.44 1.08
N ARG A 280 -4.17 19.84 -0.02
CA ARG A 280 -3.12 18.79 0.02
C ARG A 280 -2.01 19.11 -0.96
N GLN A 281 -0.78 18.88 -0.54
CA GLN A 281 0.41 18.89 -1.36
C GLN A 281 1.08 17.53 -1.24
N ARG A 282 1.39 16.90 -2.37
CA ARG A 282 2.19 15.68 -2.42
C ARG A 282 3.62 16.07 -2.78
N TYR A 283 4.58 15.56 -2.01
CA TYR A 283 6.00 15.70 -2.31
C TYR A 283 6.48 14.48 -3.10
N LYS A 284 7.07 14.72 -4.26
CA LYS A 284 7.72 13.69 -5.09
C LYS A 284 9.22 13.64 -4.83
N GLY A 285 9.83 14.78 -4.50
CA GLY A 285 11.25 14.88 -4.23
C GLY A 285 11.57 15.81 -3.06
N LEU A 286 12.75 15.64 -2.49
CA LEU A 286 13.27 16.45 -1.38
C LEU A 286 13.51 17.91 -1.81
N GLY A 287 13.78 18.16 -3.10
CA GLY A 287 13.95 19.48 -3.67
C GLY A 287 12.68 20.36 -3.67
N GLU A 288 11.51 19.74 -3.46
CA GLU A 288 10.23 20.47 -3.30
C GLU A 288 10.05 21.04 -1.89
N MET A 289 10.89 20.63 -0.94
CA MET A 289 10.90 21.13 0.42
C MET A 289 11.95 22.23 0.58
N ASN A 290 11.58 23.32 1.21
CA ASN A 290 12.58 24.31 1.63
C ASN A 290 13.42 23.74 2.81
N PRO A 291 14.62 24.31 3.09
CA PRO A 291 15.51 23.78 4.15
C PRO A 291 14.86 23.66 5.52
N ALA A 292 13.98 24.60 5.90
CA ALA A 292 13.28 24.56 7.19
C ALA A 292 12.30 23.39 7.24
N GLN A 293 11.51 23.17 6.16
CA GLN A 293 10.59 22.05 6.06
C GLN A 293 11.33 20.71 6.10
N LEU A 294 12.44 20.59 5.37
CA LEU A 294 13.25 19.37 5.37
C LEU A 294 13.83 19.10 6.77
N TRP A 295 14.28 20.12 7.46
CA TRP A 295 14.76 20.00 8.83
C TRP A 295 13.66 19.49 9.76
N GLU A 296 12.54 20.24 9.87
CA GLU A 296 11.45 19.96 10.83
C GLU A 296 10.73 18.63 10.60
N THR A 297 10.77 18.08 9.38
CA THR A 297 10.06 16.84 9.04
C THR A 297 10.95 15.60 8.98
N THR A 298 12.25 15.79 8.62
CA THR A 298 13.10 14.66 8.20
C THR A 298 14.44 14.61 8.94
N MET A 299 14.98 15.77 9.35
CA MET A 299 16.33 15.83 9.91
C MET A 299 16.35 15.99 11.43
N ASP A 300 15.39 16.70 12.00
CA ASP A 300 15.32 16.96 13.43
C ASP A 300 15.26 15.64 14.22
N PRO A 301 16.23 15.35 15.11
CA PRO A 301 16.28 14.14 15.91
C PRO A 301 15.02 13.86 16.74
N THR A 302 14.24 14.91 17.07
CA THR A 302 13.05 14.79 17.93
C THR A 302 11.82 14.28 17.20
N VAL A 303 11.75 14.47 15.87
CA VAL A 303 10.57 14.15 15.06
C VAL A 303 10.85 13.20 13.89
N ARG A 304 12.13 13.13 13.44
CA ARG A 304 12.49 12.31 12.28
C ARG A 304 12.17 10.84 12.46
N ARG A 305 11.81 10.22 11.37
CA ARG A 305 11.63 8.76 11.27
C ARG A 305 12.74 8.17 10.41
N LEU A 306 13.38 7.16 10.95
CA LEU A 306 14.47 6.44 10.28
C LEU A 306 14.13 4.95 10.25
N LEU A 307 14.26 4.35 9.09
CA LEU A 307 14.24 2.90 8.92
C LEU A 307 15.67 2.39 9.10
N ARG A 308 15.93 1.57 10.12
CA ARG A 308 17.22 0.90 10.30
C ARG A 308 17.33 -0.24 9.30
N VAL A 309 18.43 -0.27 8.55
CA VAL A 309 18.71 -1.37 7.63
C VAL A 309 19.22 -2.57 8.44
N GLN A 310 18.58 -3.73 8.22
CA GLN A 310 18.91 -5.00 8.85
C GLN A 310 18.94 -6.09 7.79
N ILE A 311 19.73 -7.12 8.01
CA ILE A 311 19.81 -8.31 7.17
C ILE A 311 19.32 -9.46 8.03
N ASP A 312 18.15 -9.99 7.70
CA ASP A 312 17.55 -11.13 8.41
C ASP A 312 18.11 -12.46 7.83
N ASP A 313 18.28 -12.50 6.51
CA ASP A 313 18.89 -13.63 5.79
C ASP A 313 19.98 -13.12 4.85
N ALA A 314 21.22 -13.51 5.10
CA ALA A 314 22.37 -13.08 4.31
C ALA A 314 22.42 -13.74 2.91
N ILE A 315 21.88 -14.94 2.75
CA ILE A 315 21.83 -15.65 1.47
C ILE A 315 20.82 -14.99 0.55
N GLU A 316 19.62 -14.72 1.08
CA GLU A 316 18.56 -14.01 0.36
C GLU A 316 19.01 -12.59 -0.02
N ALA A 317 19.64 -11.85 0.91
CA ALA A 317 20.16 -10.53 0.64
C ALA A 317 21.22 -10.54 -0.48
N ASP A 318 22.15 -11.50 -0.46
CA ASP A 318 23.16 -11.65 -1.51
C ASP A 318 22.53 -11.95 -2.88
N HIS A 319 21.52 -12.82 -2.90
CA HIS A 319 20.77 -13.14 -4.12
C HIS A 319 20.07 -11.91 -4.68
N VAL A 320 19.34 -11.15 -3.84
CA VAL A 320 18.64 -9.92 -4.25
C VAL A 320 19.62 -8.87 -4.78
N PHE A 321 20.72 -8.59 -4.09
CA PHE A 321 21.71 -7.62 -4.56
C PHE A 321 22.40 -8.09 -5.86
N THR A 322 22.66 -9.37 -6.01
CA THR A 322 23.25 -9.93 -7.24
C THR A 322 22.29 -9.83 -8.41
N MET A 323 21.01 -10.13 -8.19
CA MET A 323 19.96 -10.00 -9.21
C MET A 323 19.76 -8.54 -9.64
N LEU A 324 19.64 -7.60 -8.68
CA LEU A 324 19.36 -6.20 -9.00
C LEU A 324 20.56 -5.45 -9.61
N MET A 325 21.78 -5.74 -9.13
CA MET A 325 22.97 -4.94 -9.40
C MET A 325 24.12 -5.74 -10.00
N GLY A 326 23.94 -7.04 -10.27
CA GLY A 326 24.94 -7.88 -10.93
C GLY A 326 25.11 -7.56 -12.40
N ASP A 327 26.20 -8.04 -13.00
CA ASP A 327 26.52 -7.85 -14.42
C ASP A 327 25.61 -8.68 -15.35
N ASP A 328 25.03 -9.77 -14.84
CA ASP A 328 24.11 -10.63 -15.59
C ASP A 328 22.72 -9.98 -15.69
N VAL A 329 22.26 -9.81 -16.93
CA VAL A 329 20.99 -9.13 -17.23
C VAL A 329 19.80 -10.10 -17.16
N GLU A 330 20.01 -11.38 -17.49
CA GLU A 330 18.93 -12.36 -17.66
C GLU A 330 18.14 -12.60 -16.35
N PRO A 331 18.75 -12.80 -15.18
CA PRO A 331 17.99 -12.97 -13.92
C PRO A 331 17.13 -11.75 -13.57
N ARG A 332 17.63 -10.55 -13.89
CA ARG A 332 16.88 -9.29 -13.67
C ARG A 332 15.68 -9.17 -14.60
N ARG A 333 15.87 -9.56 -15.88
CA ARG A 333 14.80 -9.57 -16.86
C ARG A 333 13.70 -10.56 -16.47
N GLU A 334 14.06 -11.79 -16.11
CA GLU A 334 13.13 -12.81 -15.63
C GLU A 334 12.34 -12.35 -14.39
N PHE A 335 13.04 -11.71 -13.45
CA PHE A 335 12.38 -11.12 -12.27
C PHE A 335 11.35 -10.05 -12.66
N ILE A 336 11.68 -9.14 -13.58
CA ILE A 336 10.76 -8.10 -14.06
C ILE A 336 9.57 -8.74 -14.76
N GLU A 337 9.76 -9.68 -15.67
CA GLU A 337 8.69 -10.36 -16.40
C GLU A 337 7.75 -11.12 -15.46
N THR A 338 8.31 -11.84 -14.49
CA THR A 338 7.53 -12.62 -13.51
C THR A 338 6.72 -11.74 -12.57
N ASN A 339 7.23 -10.56 -12.20
CA ASN A 339 6.61 -9.67 -11.23
C ASN A 339 5.90 -8.46 -11.88
N ALA A 340 5.88 -8.34 -13.20
CA ALA A 340 5.31 -7.18 -13.90
C ALA A 340 3.85 -6.87 -13.50
N LEU A 341 3.04 -7.91 -13.28
CA LEU A 341 1.64 -7.75 -12.85
C LEU A 341 1.48 -7.31 -11.37
N ARG A 342 2.55 -7.42 -10.58
CA ARG A 342 2.57 -6.98 -9.18
C ARG A 342 3.13 -5.57 -9.01
N ALA A 343 3.75 -5.04 -10.05
CA ALA A 343 4.31 -3.71 -10.04
C ALA A 343 3.19 -2.66 -9.88
N GLY A 344 3.20 -1.97 -8.76
CA GLY A 344 2.35 -0.80 -8.49
C GLY A 344 3.19 0.47 -8.46
N ASN A 345 2.60 1.61 -8.76
CA ASN A 345 3.25 2.93 -8.72
C ASN A 345 4.51 3.04 -9.60
N ILE A 346 4.44 2.49 -10.80
CA ILE A 346 5.45 2.78 -11.82
C ILE A 346 5.15 4.19 -12.31
N ASP A 347 6.00 5.15 -11.95
CA ASP A 347 5.98 6.49 -12.56
C ASP A 347 6.45 6.34 -14.02
N VAL A 348 5.51 6.41 -14.96
CA VAL A 348 5.76 6.45 -16.41
C VAL A 348 5.51 7.87 -16.88
#